data_5a9120433507d5732d890b29ea863606
#
_entry.id   5a9120433507d5732d890b29ea863606
#
_cell.length_a   1.000
_cell.length_b   1.000
_cell.length_c   1.000
_cell.angle_alpha   90.00
_cell.angle_beta   90.00
_cell.angle_gamma   90.00
#
_symmetry.space_group_name_H-M   'P 1'
#
loop_
_entity.id
_entity.type
_entity.pdbx_description
1 polymer ?
#
loop_
_entity_poly.entity_id
_entity_poly.type
_entity_poly.pdbx_seq_one_letter_code
_entity_poly.pdbx_strand_id
1 'polypeptide(L)'
;MNDKILTISVAAYNVEKYIKNTLDSILNTELYSKFEVLVIDDGSTDNTYNVVKKYEEMYPDSFKTIHKENGGYGSTVNYSIKHAVGKYFKLLDGDDWYDTDGLKSLIYELEQTDVDIVFNLFNKIINGKIISGISFDNKYFGREFGIEELDINEGIPMHSVTYKTSVLKESGLMLKERKFYTDNYYVSIPLTRVNTVKFLNFPVYNYRLGLSGQTMNRAVNIKHINDLKEISLDLIDYFSKIDTSCKSYNYLCTRIAATCTDYFAALLTLPISKESLIQIKEFDKFIKIKSSPLYERMANLERKASKTIHMIRKSNYSLYWIFALLRKLI
;
A
#
# COMPACT_ATOMS: atom_id res chain seq x y z
N MET A 1 13.52 28.68 -2.49
CA MET A 1 13.52 27.25 -2.16
C MET A 1 12.08 26.79 -2.13
N ASN A 2 11.79 25.59 -2.59
CA ASN A 2 10.40 25.10 -2.63
C ASN A 2 10.08 24.60 -1.23
N ASP A 3 9.25 25.34 -0.47
CA ASP A 3 8.99 25.08 0.96
C ASP A 3 7.85 24.07 1.18
N LYS A 4 7.56 23.24 0.15
CA LYS A 4 6.51 22.21 0.26
C LYS A 4 6.96 21.06 1.18
N ILE A 5 6.19 20.81 2.23
CA ILE A 5 6.45 19.75 3.20
C ILE A 5 5.99 18.39 2.65
N LEU A 6 4.83 18.36 1.99
CA LEU A 6 4.21 17.11 1.54
C LEU A 6 3.81 17.18 0.07
N THR A 7 4.22 16.21 -0.74
CA THR A 7 3.57 15.90 -2.01
C THR A 7 2.51 14.83 -1.78
N ILE A 8 1.27 15.14 -2.11
CA ILE A 8 0.15 14.20 -2.14
C ILE A 8 -0.07 13.76 -3.58
N SER A 9 0.08 12.46 -3.84
CA SER A 9 -0.18 11.88 -5.16
C SER A 9 -1.58 11.28 -5.18
N VAL A 10 -2.46 11.84 -6.01
CA VAL A 10 -3.83 11.37 -6.19
C VAL A 10 -3.93 10.61 -7.51
N ALA A 11 -4.17 9.29 -7.44
CA ALA A 11 -4.47 8.47 -8.62
C ALA A 11 -5.97 8.55 -8.94
N ALA A 12 -6.32 9.04 -10.15
CA ALA A 12 -7.71 9.24 -10.55
C ALA A 12 -8.00 8.51 -11.87
N TYR A 13 -9.03 7.66 -11.88
CA TYR A 13 -9.55 7.01 -13.08
C TYR A 13 -11.03 6.71 -12.93
N ASN A 14 -11.89 7.43 -13.65
CA ASN A 14 -13.36 7.29 -13.61
C ASN A 14 -13.93 7.40 -12.18
N VAL A 15 -13.54 8.44 -11.46
CA VAL A 15 -13.90 8.71 -10.04
C VAL A 15 -14.70 10.01 -9.86
N GLU A 16 -15.40 10.48 -10.88
CA GLU A 16 -16.17 11.75 -10.85
C GLU A 16 -17.07 11.90 -9.62
N LYS A 17 -17.62 10.77 -9.13
CA LYS A 17 -18.54 10.72 -7.98
C LYS A 17 -17.84 10.95 -6.63
N TYR A 18 -16.52 10.72 -6.58
CA TYR A 18 -15.77 10.69 -5.32
C TYR A 18 -14.70 11.77 -5.24
N ILE A 19 -14.06 12.09 -6.37
CA ILE A 19 -12.87 12.94 -6.44
C ILE A 19 -13.07 14.31 -5.77
N LYS A 20 -14.29 14.88 -5.80
CA LYS A 20 -14.58 16.12 -5.10
C LYS A 20 -14.36 15.97 -3.59
N ASN A 21 -14.88 14.90 -2.97
CA ASN A 21 -14.68 14.63 -1.55
C ASN A 21 -13.20 14.41 -1.21
N THR A 22 -12.46 13.72 -2.08
CA THR A 22 -11.03 13.50 -1.97
C THR A 22 -10.27 14.81 -1.88
N LEU A 23 -10.49 15.72 -2.83
CA LEU A 23 -9.78 17.00 -2.92
C LEU A 23 -10.22 18.00 -1.84
N ASP A 24 -11.52 18.05 -1.52
CA ASP A 24 -12.03 18.89 -0.43
C ASP A 24 -11.42 18.51 0.91
N SER A 25 -11.16 17.21 1.17
CA SER A 25 -10.53 16.76 2.42
C SER A 25 -9.12 17.33 2.62
N ILE A 26 -8.40 17.58 1.51
CA ILE A 26 -7.09 18.23 1.53
C ILE A 26 -7.24 19.73 1.73
N LEU A 27 -8.15 20.36 0.99
CA LEU A 27 -8.38 21.81 1.06
C LEU A 27 -8.87 22.27 2.43
N ASN A 28 -9.70 21.49 3.09
CA ASN A 28 -10.23 21.81 4.42
C ASN A 28 -9.13 21.92 5.51
N THR A 29 -7.89 21.51 5.22
CA THR A 29 -6.75 21.77 6.10
C THR A 29 -6.35 23.26 6.16
N GLU A 30 -6.65 24.04 5.11
CA GLU A 30 -6.23 25.43 4.93
C GLU A 30 -4.70 25.63 4.92
N LEU A 31 -3.91 24.56 4.73
CA LEU A 31 -2.44 24.56 4.72
C LEU A 31 -1.86 24.58 3.30
N TYR A 32 -2.46 25.35 2.39
CA TYR A 32 -2.17 25.32 0.94
C TYR A 32 -0.69 25.57 0.58
N SER A 33 -0.02 26.40 1.34
CA SER A 33 1.42 26.69 1.12
C SER A 33 2.31 25.49 1.45
N LYS A 34 1.87 24.57 2.29
CA LYS A 34 2.68 23.46 2.84
C LYS A 34 2.70 22.22 1.97
N PHE A 35 1.75 22.06 1.05
CA PHE A 35 1.65 20.84 0.24
C PHE A 35 1.60 21.13 -1.27
N GLU A 36 1.96 20.11 -2.03
CA GLU A 36 1.71 19.96 -3.46
C GLU A 36 0.76 18.77 -3.65
N VAL A 37 -0.27 18.91 -4.47
CA VAL A 37 -1.18 17.83 -4.87
C VAL A 37 -0.98 17.56 -6.35
N LEU A 38 -0.48 16.38 -6.68
CA LEU A 38 -0.37 15.89 -8.05
C LEU A 38 -1.55 14.98 -8.33
N VAL A 39 -2.56 15.47 -9.04
CA VAL A 39 -3.70 14.64 -9.45
C VAL A 39 -3.42 14.10 -10.83
N ILE A 40 -3.20 12.79 -10.91
CA ILE A 40 -2.89 12.10 -12.15
C ILE A 40 -4.16 11.42 -12.64
N ASP A 41 -4.81 12.05 -13.61
CA ASP A 41 -5.93 11.49 -14.33
C ASP A 41 -5.45 10.51 -15.40
N ASP A 42 -5.66 9.24 -15.15
CA ASP A 42 -5.16 8.11 -15.94
C ASP A 42 -6.09 7.79 -17.13
N GLY A 43 -6.48 8.82 -17.88
CA GLY A 43 -7.30 8.68 -19.06
C GLY A 43 -8.77 8.42 -18.76
N SER A 44 -9.35 9.15 -17.80
CA SER A 44 -10.78 9.04 -17.46
C SER A 44 -11.66 9.38 -18.67
N THR A 45 -12.77 8.67 -18.77
CA THR A 45 -13.82 8.87 -19.80
C THR A 45 -15.08 9.53 -19.24
N ASP A 46 -15.15 9.69 -17.91
CA ASP A 46 -16.18 10.43 -17.21
C ASP A 46 -15.75 11.90 -16.95
N ASN A 47 -16.46 12.60 -16.09
CA ASN A 47 -16.18 14.02 -15.82
C ASN A 47 -15.03 14.25 -14.82
N THR A 48 -14.27 13.22 -14.43
CA THR A 48 -13.17 13.31 -13.45
C THR A 48 -12.20 14.45 -13.79
N TYR A 49 -11.65 14.46 -15.01
CA TYR A 49 -10.69 15.48 -15.43
C TYR A 49 -11.21 16.91 -15.26
N ASN A 50 -12.45 17.19 -15.71
CA ASN A 50 -13.02 18.54 -15.62
C ASN A 50 -13.26 18.97 -14.16
N VAL A 51 -13.56 18.03 -13.27
CA VAL A 51 -13.68 18.31 -11.83
C VAL A 51 -12.33 18.71 -11.25
N VAL A 52 -11.29 17.92 -11.51
CA VAL A 52 -9.93 18.13 -10.98
C VAL A 52 -9.34 19.45 -11.50
N LYS A 53 -9.53 19.76 -12.79
CA LYS A 53 -9.00 20.98 -13.42
C LYS A 53 -9.46 22.25 -12.73
N LYS A 54 -10.69 22.29 -12.20
CA LYS A 54 -11.19 23.44 -11.42
C LYS A 54 -10.39 23.68 -10.14
N TYR A 55 -9.88 22.62 -9.49
CA TYR A 55 -9.05 22.78 -8.29
C TYR A 55 -7.69 23.37 -8.63
N GLU A 56 -7.07 22.96 -9.75
CA GLU A 56 -5.85 23.60 -10.23
C GLU A 56 -6.05 25.06 -10.58
N GLU A 57 -7.18 25.41 -11.23
CA GLU A 57 -7.51 26.81 -11.56
C GLU A 57 -7.71 27.68 -10.30
N MET A 58 -8.33 27.12 -9.26
CA MET A 58 -8.55 27.84 -7.99
C MET A 58 -7.30 27.92 -7.10
N TYR A 59 -6.42 26.92 -7.17
CA TYR A 59 -5.26 26.75 -6.28
C TYR A 59 -3.99 26.35 -7.07
N PRO A 60 -3.53 27.16 -8.06
CA PRO A 60 -2.48 26.77 -9.00
C PRO A 60 -1.11 26.51 -8.35
N ASP A 61 -0.84 27.10 -7.18
CA ASP A 61 0.39 26.90 -6.43
C ASP A 61 0.43 25.58 -5.66
N SER A 62 -0.72 24.93 -5.50
CA SER A 62 -0.85 23.72 -4.67
C SER A 62 -1.35 22.51 -5.46
N PHE A 63 -2.17 22.69 -6.48
CA PHE A 63 -2.74 21.60 -7.28
C PHE A 63 -2.20 21.62 -8.69
N LYS A 64 -1.80 20.44 -9.18
CA LYS A 64 -1.39 20.20 -10.57
C LYS A 64 -2.15 19.00 -11.09
N THR A 65 -2.79 19.18 -12.24
CA THR A 65 -3.58 18.15 -12.92
C THR A 65 -2.82 17.66 -14.13
N ILE A 66 -2.58 16.36 -14.18
CA ILE A 66 -1.93 15.69 -15.29
C ILE A 66 -2.93 14.71 -15.90
N HIS A 67 -3.33 14.95 -17.16
CA HIS A 67 -4.11 14.00 -17.94
C HIS A 67 -3.18 13.19 -18.83
N LYS A 68 -3.27 11.86 -18.80
CA LYS A 68 -2.40 10.97 -19.58
C LYS A 68 -3.20 9.78 -20.13
N GLU A 69 -2.66 9.11 -21.13
CA GLU A 69 -3.19 7.82 -21.58
C GLU A 69 -3.18 6.81 -20.41
N ASN A 70 -4.22 5.97 -20.35
CA ASN A 70 -4.35 4.99 -19.27
C ASN A 70 -3.17 4.01 -19.25
N GLY A 71 -2.42 4.03 -18.17
CA GLY A 71 -1.31 3.14 -17.87
C GLY A 71 -1.50 2.35 -16.58
N GLY A 72 -2.65 2.53 -15.90
CA GLY A 72 -2.96 1.90 -14.61
C GLY A 72 -2.29 2.61 -13.43
N TYR A 73 -2.69 2.20 -12.24
CA TYR A 73 -2.26 2.80 -10.96
C TYR A 73 -0.74 3.00 -10.85
N GLY A 74 0.06 1.99 -11.24
CA GLY A 74 1.52 2.09 -11.18
C GLY A 74 2.07 3.26 -11.97
N SER A 75 1.49 3.57 -13.14
CA SER A 75 1.93 4.68 -13.99
C SER A 75 1.68 6.04 -13.35
N THR A 76 0.57 6.20 -12.58
CA THR A 76 0.24 7.44 -11.87
C THR A 76 1.22 7.69 -10.73
N VAL A 77 1.54 6.66 -9.97
CA VAL A 77 2.51 6.74 -8.87
C VAL A 77 3.92 7.01 -9.38
N ASN A 78 4.36 6.31 -10.44
CA ASN A 78 5.67 6.55 -11.06
C ASN A 78 5.83 8.00 -11.52
N TYR A 79 4.81 8.54 -12.18
CA TYR A 79 4.80 9.95 -12.60
C TYR A 79 4.94 10.87 -11.39
N SER A 80 4.13 10.65 -10.36
CA SER A 80 4.13 11.51 -9.17
C SER A 80 5.45 11.48 -8.42
N ILE A 81 6.07 10.31 -8.21
CA ILE A 81 7.38 10.19 -7.55
C ILE A 81 8.45 10.97 -8.31
N LYS A 82 8.46 10.86 -9.65
CA LYS A 82 9.41 11.57 -10.50
C LYS A 82 9.30 13.11 -10.35
N HIS A 83 8.08 13.64 -10.24
CA HIS A 83 7.81 15.09 -10.25
C HIS A 83 7.60 15.69 -8.86
N ALA A 84 7.53 14.87 -7.81
CA ALA A 84 7.34 15.31 -6.44
C ALA A 84 8.40 16.32 -6.00
N VAL A 85 7.96 17.43 -5.39
CA VAL A 85 8.83 18.49 -4.87
C VAL A 85 8.76 18.63 -3.35
N GLY A 86 7.74 18.06 -2.70
CA GLY A 86 7.61 18.06 -1.24
C GLY A 86 8.72 17.26 -0.56
N LYS A 87 9.09 17.65 0.65
CA LYS A 87 10.06 16.92 1.49
C LYS A 87 9.61 15.47 1.71
N TYR A 88 8.30 15.26 1.89
CA TYR A 88 7.66 13.96 2.07
C TYR A 88 6.67 13.67 0.95
N PHE A 89 6.31 12.41 0.80
CA PHE A 89 5.41 11.91 -0.23
C PHE A 89 4.39 10.94 0.37
N LYS A 90 3.11 11.10 0.02
CA LYS A 90 2.01 10.24 0.44
C LYS A 90 1.03 9.98 -0.70
N LEU A 91 0.54 8.73 -0.79
CA LEU A 91 -0.48 8.33 -1.75
C LEU A 91 -1.89 8.57 -1.23
N LEU A 92 -2.80 8.89 -2.16
CA LEU A 92 -4.24 8.96 -1.94
C LEU A 92 -4.97 8.42 -3.18
N ASP A 93 -5.86 7.46 -2.99
CA ASP A 93 -6.71 6.97 -4.07
C ASP A 93 -7.85 7.96 -4.33
N GLY A 94 -8.23 8.15 -5.59
CA GLY A 94 -9.22 9.16 -6.00
C GLY A 94 -10.65 8.89 -5.52
N ASP A 95 -10.94 7.71 -4.96
CA ASP A 95 -12.22 7.33 -4.34
C ASP A 95 -12.18 7.35 -2.80
N ASP A 96 -11.00 7.66 -2.20
CA ASP A 96 -10.78 7.79 -0.77
C ASP A 96 -10.62 9.27 -0.35
N TRP A 97 -10.38 9.53 0.94
CA TRP A 97 -10.14 10.89 1.45
C TRP A 97 -9.30 10.88 2.72
N TYR A 98 -8.69 12.01 3.03
CA TYR A 98 -8.01 12.17 4.31
C TYR A 98 -8.97 12.61 5.43
N ASP A 99 -8.66 12.19 6.65
CA ASP A 99 -9.16 12.86 7.84
C ASP A 99 -8.49 14.24 7.91
N THR A 100 -9.28 15.31 7.90
CA THR A 100 -8.76 16.68 7.79
C THR A 100 -7.86 17.05 8.96
N ASP A 101 -8.25 16.70 10.19
CA ASP A 101 -7.46 17.01 11.38
C ASP A 101 -6.23 16.11 11.47
N GLY A 102 -6.38 14.83 11.06
CA GLY A 102 -5.27 13.91 10.92
C GLY A 102 -4.24 14.38 9.90
N LEU A 103 -4.66 14.91 8.73
CA LEU A 103 -3.75 15.47 7.73
C LEU A 103 -3.06 16.75 8.23
N LYS A 104 -3.79 17.65 8.92
CA LYS A 104 -3.18 18.82 9.58
C LYS A 104 -2.08 18.40 10.55
N SER A 105 -2.41 17.46 11.43
CA SER A 105 -1.47 16.94 12.43
C SER A 105 -0.26 16.26 11.77
N LEU A 106 -0.47 15.49 10.69
CA LEU A 106 0.62 14.89 9.91
C LEU A 106 1.56 15.97 9.36
N ILE A 107 1.04 17.02 8.74
CA ILE A 107 1.87 18.09 8.15
C ILE A 107 2.72 18.77 9.25
N TYR A 108 2.16 19.07 10.42
CA TYR A 108 2.92 19.62 11.54
C TYR A 108 4.02 18.69 12.04
N GLU A 109 3.73 17.39 12.14
CA GLU A 109 4.73 16.39 12.53
C GLU A 109 5.86 16.27 11.49
N LEU A 110 5.52 16.36 10.18
CA LEU A 110 6.49 16.29 9.10
C LEU A 110 7.40 17.53 9.06
N GLU A 111 6.96 18.69 9.53
CA GLU A 111 7.79 19.88 9.68
C GLU A 111 8.87 19.72 10.77
N GLN A 112 8.58 18.94 11.82
CA GLN A 112 9.43 18.78 12.99
C GLN A 112 10.36 17.57 12.91
N THR A 113 10.24 16.72 11.87
CA THR A 113 11.00 15.48 11.74
C THR A 113 11.83 15.45 10.45
N ASP A 114 12.86 14.59 10.43
CA ASP A 114 13.64 14.27 9.23
C ASP A 114 13.78 12.77 8.97
N VAL A 115 12.93 11.96 9.61
CA VAL A 115 12.94 10.50 9.44
C VAL A 115 12.62 10.07 8.02
N ASP A 116 13.08 8.89 7.65
CA ASP A 116 12.94 8.35 6.29
C ASP A 116 11.50 7.89 5.98
N ILE A 117 10.77 7.45 7.02
CA ILE A 117 9.38 7.00 6.88
C ILE A 117 8.58 7.37 8.14
N VAL A 118 7.35 7.83 7.93
CA VAL A 118 6.36 8.05 8.97
C VAL A 118 5.20 7.09 8.77
N PHE A 119 4.80 6.38 9.84
CA PHE A 119 3.63 5.54 9.88
C PHE A 119 2.52 6.21 10.68
N ASN A 120 1.29 6.16 10.16
CA ASN A 120 0.08 6.68 10.82
C ASN A 120 -1.03 5.63 10.86
N LEU A 121 -2.03 5.83 11.69
CA LEU A 121 -3.24 5.03 11.67
C LEU A 121 -4.11 5.40 10.45
N PHE A 122 -5.04 4.51 10.09
CA PHE A 122 -6.05 4.79 9.09
C PHE A 122 -7.40 4.17 9.50
N ASN A 123 -8.48 4.68 8.92
CA ASN A 123 -9.82 4.18 9.09
C ASN A 123 -10.28 3.40 7.85
N LYS A 124 -11.05 2.35 8.06
CA LYS A 124 -11.86 1.69 7.04
C LYS A 124 -13.29 2.19 7.15
N ILE A 125 -13.87 2.60 6.03
CA ILE A 125 -15.24 3.11 5.98
C ILE A 125 -16.10 2.08 5.25
N ILE A 126 -16.96 1.40 5.99
CA ILE A 126 -17.84 0.35 5.47
C ILE A 126 -19.28 0.76 5.72
N ASN A 127 -20.07 1.00 4.66
CA ASN A 127 -21.46 1.45 4.76
C ASN A 127 -21.61 2.68 5.69
N GLY A 128 -20.67 3.64 5.59
CA GLY A 128 -20.65 4.86 6.42
C GLY A 128 -20.17 4.66 7.86
N LYS A 129 -19.83 3.43 8.28
CA LYS A 129 -19.26 3.16 9.61
C LYS A 129 -17.74 3.22 9.59
N ILE A 130 -17.17 3.87 10.59
CA ILE A 130 -15.73 3.98 10.80
C ILE A 130 -15.27 2.76 11.59
N ILE A 131 -14.26 2.04 11.08
CA ILE A 131 -13.60 0.92 11.73
C ILE A 131 -12.09 1.17 11.67
N SER A 132 -11.35 0.94 12.76
CA SER A 132 -9.89 1.03 12.75
C SER A 132 -9.30 0.11 11.67
N GLY A 133 -8.43 0.66 10.84
CA GLY A 133 -7.76 -0.07 9.78
C GLY A 133 -6.52 -0.83 10.25
N ILE A 134 -5.78 -0.24 11.19
CA ILE A 134 -4.56 -0.80 11.79
C ILE A 134 -4.40 -0.23 13.20
N SER A 135 -3.67 -0.95 14.05
CA SER A 135 -3.22 -0.50 15.35
C SER A 135 -1.74 -0.82 15.53
N PHE A 136 -1.06 -0.02 16.32
CA PHE A 136 0.35 -0.23 16.68
C PHE A 136 0.52 -0.30 18.19
N ASP A 137 1.59 -0.98 18.64
CA ASP A 137 1.97 -1.01 20.05
C ASP A 137 2.36 0.40 20.52
N ASN A 138 1.92 0.78 21.72
CA ASN A 138 2.21 2.09 22.33
C ASN A 138 3.72 2.38 22.45
N LYS A 139 4.57 1.34 22.51
CA LYS A 139 6.03 1.51 22.56
C LYS A 139 6.63 2.25 21.37
N TYR A 140 5.91 2.32 20.22
CA TYR A 140 6.38 2.99 19.01
C TYR A 140 6.03 4.48 18.96
N PHE A 141 5.06 4.95 19.75
CA PHE A 141 4.62 6.35 19.69
C PHE A 141 5.54 7.30 20.45
N GLY A 142 5.56 8.58 20.01
CA GLY A 142 6.23 9.68 20.70
C GLY A 142 7.76 9.70 20.58
N ARG A 143 8.34 8.87 19.72
CA ARG A 143 9.80 8.83 19.47
C ARG A 143 10.14 8.54 18.03
N GLU A 144 11.35 8.89 17.64
CA GLU A 144 12.02 8.47 16.43
C GLU A 144 13.04 7.36 16.75
N PHE A 145 13.16 6.35 15.89
CA PHE A 145 14.06 5.22 16.16
C PHE A 145 14.51 4.53 14.86
N GLY A 146 15.48 3.62 14.97
CA GLY A 146 15.99 2.86 13.84
C GLY A 146 14.98 1.80 13.36
N ILE A 147 14.88 1.59 12.05
CA ILE A 147 13.95 0.60 11.47
C ILE A 147 14.27 -0.83 11.95
N GLU A 148 15.51 -1.10 12.35
CA GLU A 148 15.95 -2.38 12.93
C GLU A 148 15.28 -2.71 14.27
N GLU A 149 14.76 -1.71 14.99
CA GLU A 149 14.00 -1.90 16.23
C GLU A 149 12.54 -2.34 15.99
N LEU A 150 12.11 -2.36 14.72
CA LEU A 150 10.73 -2.66 14.38
C LEU A 150 10.45 -4.17 14.55
N ASP A 151 9.62 -4.50 15.52
CA ASP A 151 9.13 -5.86 15.78
C ASP A 151 7.62 -5.92 15.54
N ILE A 152 7.23 -5.84 14.25
CA ILE A 152 5.84 -5.90 13.80
C ILE A 152 5.67 -7.11 12.89
N ASN A 153 4.75 -8.00 13.26
CA ASN A 153 4.42 -9.21 12.50
C ASN A 153 3.23 -9.00 11.54
N GLU A 154 3.08 -7.79 11.04
CA GLU A 154 2.06 -7.42 10.07
C GLU A 154 2.64 -6.49 8.99
N GLY A 155 2.15 -6.64 7.75
CA GLY A 155 2.51 -5.74 6.66
C GLY A 155 1.69 -4.44 6.72
N ILE A 156 2.32 -3.32 7.04
CA ILE A 156 1.67 -2.00 7.05
C ILE A 156 1.27 -1.62 5.62
N PRO A 157 0.00 -1.28 5.35
CA PRO A 157 -0.48 -0.93 4.00
C PRO A 157 -0.12 0.52 3.62
N MET A 158 -0.25 0.86 2.34
CA MET A 158 0.08 2.18 1.80
C MET A 158 -0.67 3.35 2.47
N HIS A 159 -1.89 3.11 2.95
CA HIS A 159 -2.71 4.11 3.64
C HIS A 159 -2.02 4.69 4.89
N SER A 160 -1.17 3.90 5.52
CA SER A 160 -0.43 4.28 6.73
C SER A 160 0.96 4.83 6.46
N VAL A 161 1.40 4.94 5.21
CA VAL A 161 2.80 5.20 4.87
C VAL A 161 2.99 6.61 4.30
N THR A 162 3.98 7.33 4.83
CA THR A 162 4.49 8.59 4.28
C THR A 162 6.01 8.49 4.22
N TYR A 163 6.59 8.54 3.03
CA TYR A 163 8.04 8.46 2.82
C TYR A 163 8.67 9.84 2.71
N LYS A 164 9.91 9.99 3.16
CA LYS A 164 10.77 11.07 2.70
C LYS A 164 10.96 10.92 1.17
N THR A 165 10.74 11.96 0.41
CA THR A 165 10.73 11.90 -1.06
C THR A 165 12.06 11.42 -1.65
N SER A 166 13.20 11.79 -1.01
CA SER A 166 14.53 11.32 -1.42
C SER A 166 14.64 9.79 -1.32
N VAL A 167 14.09 9.18 -0.27
CA VAL A 167 14.09 7.71 -0.08
C VAL A 167 13.40 7.01 -1.24
N LEU A 168 12.24 7.52 -1.69
CA LEU A 168 11.54 6.97 -2.86
C LEU A 168 12.38 7.09 -4.13
N LYS A 169 12.93 8.28 -4.40
CA LYS A 169 13.73 8.55 -5.61
C LYS A 169 15.01 7.74 -5.66
N GLU A 170 15.66 7.52 -4.52
CA GLU A 170 16.92 6.78 -4.41
C GLU A 170 16.74 5.26 -4.32
N SER A 171 15.52 4.78 -4.04
CA SER A 171 15.23 3.36 -3.91
C SER A 171 15.23 2.60 -5.22
N GLY A 172 15.16 3.31 -6.36
CA GLY A 172 14.97 2.70 -7.67
C GLY A 172 13.56 2.10 -7.86
N LEU A 173 12.60 2.51 -7.02
CA LEU A 173 11.21 2.07 -7.12
C LEU A 173 10.63 2.39 -8.50
N MET A 174 10.10 1.35 -9.15
CA MET A 174 9.32 1.45 -10.37
C MET A 174 8.15 0.49 -10.27
N LEU A 175 6.94 1.00 -10.21
CA LEU A 175 5.72 0.19 -10.20
C LEU A 175 5.42 -0.30 -11.62
N LYS A 176 5.00 -1.57 -11.75
CA LYS A 176 4.54 -2.08 -13.05
C LYS A 176 3.27 -1.37 -13.49
N GLU A 177 3.20 -1.04 -14.76
CA GLU A 177 2.03 -0.41 -15.36
C GLU A 177 0.99 -1.44 -15.77
N ARG A 178 -0.28 -1.02 -15.84
CA ARG A 178 -1.44 -1.87 -16.22
C ARG A 178 -1.57 -3.15 -15.39
N LYS A 179 -1.15 -3.08 -14.12
CA LYS A 179 -1.23 -4.16 -13.13
C LYS A 179 -1.96 -3.71 -11.88
N PHE A 180 -2.69 -4.63 -11.26
CA PHE A 180 -3.26 -4.46 -9.93
C PHE A 180 -2.22 -4.81 -8.85
N TYR A 181 -2.47 -4.40 -7.60
CA TYR A 181 -1.63 -4.71 -6.42
C TYR A 181 -0.21 -4.12 -6.45
N THR A 182 0.06 -3.17 -7.32
CA THR A 182 1.40 -2.56 -7.49
C THR A 182 1.82 -1.68 -6.31
N ASP A 183 0.88 -1.27 -5.46
CA ASP A 183 1.13 -0.66 -4.15
C ASP A 183 2.04 -1.52 -3.26
N ASN A 184 2.09 -2.85 -3.45
CA ASN A 184 3.02 -3.74 -2.76
C ASN A 184 4.49 -3.43 -3.08
N TYR A 185 4.82 -2.92 -4.27
CA TYR A 185 6.16 -2.41 -4.55
C TYR A 185 6.44 -1.13 -3.75
N TYR A 186 5.48 -0.19 -3.69
CA TYR A 186 5.60 1.05 -2.96
C TYR A 186 5.88 0.84 -1.47
N VAL A 187 5.22 -0.12 -0.84
CA VAL A 187 5.41 -0.40 0.58
C VAL A 187 6.56 -1.37 0.89
N SER A 188 7.27 -1.88 -0.11
CA SER A 188 8.34 -2.88 0.07
C SER A 188 9.70 -2.39 -0.41
N ILE A 189 9.83 -1.99 -1.68
CA ILE A 189 11.14 -1.69 -2.29
C ILE A 189 11.86 -0.55 -1.58
N PRO A 190 11.22 0.58 -1.24
CA PRO A 190 11.91 1.69 -0.59
C PRO A 190 12.44 1.38 0.81
N LEU A 191 11.92 0.34 1.47
CA LEU A 191 12.37 -0.05 2.82
C LEU A 191 13.87 -0.30 2.89
N THR A 192 14.51 -0.75 1.82
CA THR A 192 15.97 -0.97 1.79
C THR A 192 16.80 0.31 1.93
N ARG A 193 16.17 1.49 1.80
CA ARG A 193 16.80 2.81 1.98
C ARG A 193 16.36 3.50 3.28
N VAL A 194 15.44 2.89 4.02
CA VAL A 194 14.94 3.43 5.29
C VAL A 194 15.89 3.05 6.42
N ASN A 195 16.30 4.05 7.20
CA ASN A 195 17.08 3.90 8.43
C ASN A 195 16.29 4.33 9.66
N THR A 196 15.45 5.37 9.54
CA THR A 196 14.76 6.00 10.66
C THR A 196 13.26 6.03 10.45
N VAL A 197 12.52 5.80 11.52
CA VAL A 197 11.06 5.69 11.51
C VAL A 197 10.41 6.49 12.64
N LYS A 198 9.17 6.93 12.40
CA LYS A 198 8.30 7.57 13.40
C LYS A 198 6.88 7.02 13.26
N PHE A 199 6.19 6.80 14.39
CA PHE A 199 4.80 6.37 14.43
C PHE A 199 3.92 7.46 15.02
N LEU A 200 2.77 7.71 14.39
CA LEU A 200 1.77 8.68 14.81
C LEU A 200 0.51 7.95 15.28
N ASN A 201 -0.01 8.35 16.45
CA ASN A 201 -1.16 7.72 17.10
C ASN A 201 -2.49 8.38 16.70
N PHE A 202 -2.65 8.72 15.45
CA PHE A 202 -3.91 9.25 14.93
C PHE A 202 -4.16 8.81 13.49
N PRO A 203 -5.43 8.67 13.08
CA PRO A 203 -5.77 8.32 11.70
C PRO A 203 -5.57 9.52 10.78
N VAL A 204 -5.02 9.26 9.58
CA VAL A 204 -4.85 10.27 8.53
C VAL A 204 -5.68 9.93 7.30
N TYR A 205 -5.88 8.67 7.01
CA TYR A 205 -6.48 8.17 5.79
C TYR A 205 -7.82 7.47 6.07
N ASN A 206 -8.84 7.78 5.28
CA ASN A 206 -10.15 7.14 5.31
C ASN A 206 -10.31 6.28 4.05
N TYR A 207 -10.13 4.98 4.19
CA TYR A 207 -10.24 3.99 3.13
C TYR A 207 -11.69 3.55 2.94
N ARG A 208 -12.29 3.90 1.81
CA ARG A 208 -13.65 3.51 1.43
C ARG A 208 -13.68 2.05 0.98
N LEU A 209 -14.58 1.25 1.54
CA LEU A 209 -14.79 -0.14 1.18
C LEU A 209 -16.20 -0.38 0.68
N GLY A 210 -16.36 -1.35 -0.23
CA GLY A 210 -17.66 -1.77 -0.76
C GLY A 210 -18.02 -1.20 -2.12
N LEU A 211 -17.09 -0.50 -2.80
CA LEU A 211 -17.31 -0.08 -4.18
C LEU A 211 -17.11 -1.27 -5.16
N SER A 212 -17.92 -1.26 -6.22
CA SER A 212 -17.72 -2.19 -7.34
C SER A 212 -16.39 -1.89 -8.03
N GLY A 213 -15.56 -2.91 -8.24
CA GLY A 213 -14.25 -2.76 -8.90
C GLY A 213 -13.05 -2.68 -7.97
N GLN A 214 -13.24 -2.52 -6.66
CA GLN A 214 -12.15 -2.56 -5.70
C GLN A 214 -11.50 -3.96 -5.59
N THR A 215 -10.19 -3.98 -5.41
CA THR A 215 -9.39 -5.21 -5.26
C THR A 215 -9.79 -6.08 -4.06
N MET A 216 -10.46 -5.50 -3.07
CA MET A 216 -11.06 -6.25 -1.94
C MET A 216 -12.28 -7.08 -2.34
N ASN A 217 -12.86 -6.85 -3.52
CA ASN A 217 -13.95 -7.68 -4.05
C ASN A 217 -13.38 -9.02 -4.55
N ARG A 218 -13.98 -10.13 -4.11
CA ARG A 218 -13.54 -11.50 -4.45
C ARG A 218 -13.48 -11.74 -5.97
N ALA A 219 -14.46 -11.26 -6.72
CA ALA A 219 -14.50 -11.46 -8.18
C ALA A 219 -13.36 -10.72 -8.87
N VAL A 220 -13.04 -9.50 -8.42
CA VAL A 220 -11.90 -8.70 -8.90
C VAL A 220 -10.59 -9.39 -8.52
N ASN A 221 -10.48 -9.88 -7.28
CA ASN A 221 -9.29 -10.60 -6.81
C ASN A 221 -8.98 -11.84 -7.66
N ILE A 222 -9.99 -12.67 -7.95
CA ILE A 222 -9.82 -13.85 -8.82
C ILE A 222 -9.41 -13.45 -10.25
N LYS A 223 -10.03 -12.40 -10.79
CA LYS A 223 -9.72 -11.88 -12.15
C LYS A 223 -8.26 -11.44 -12.26
N HIS A 224 -7.72 -10.81 -11.22
CA HIS A 224 -6.38 -10.24 -11.19
C HIS A 224 -5.36 -11.05 -10.39
N ILE A 225 -5.65 -12.33 -10.11
CA ILE A 225 -4.77 -13.22 -9.34
C ILE A 225 -3.39 -13.39 -9.98
N ASN A 226 -3.31 -13.33 -11.31
CA ASN A 226 -2.03 -13.40 -12.03
C ASN A 226 -1.16 -12.16 -11.82
N ASP A 227 -1.75 -10.98 -11.62
CA ASP A 227 -1.01 -9.77 -11.29
C ASP A 227 -0.42 -9.92 -9.88
N LEU A 228 -1.19 -10.38 -8.90
CA LEU A 228 -0.71 -10.64 -7.54
C LEU A 228 0.37 -11.73 -7.51
N LYS A 229 0.25 -12.78 -8.36
CA LYS A 229 1.29 -13.80 -8.56
C LYS A 229 2.59 -13.17 -9.02
N GLU A 230 2.54 -12.39 -10.08
CA GLU A 230 3.70 -11.75 -10.70
C GLU A 230 4.42 -10.85 -9.68
N ILE A 231 3.67 -9.98 -9.00
CA ILE A 231 4.21 -9.09 -7.96
C ILE A 231 4.85 -9.88 -6.81
N SER A 232 4.19 -10.97 -6.37
CA SER A 232 4.76 -11.82 -5.32
C SER A 232 6.08 -12.45 -5.74
N LEU A 233 6.17 -12.95 -6.97
CA LEU A 233 7.41 -13.56 -7.51
C LEU A 233 8.52 -12.53 -7.65
N ASP A 234 8.22 -11.33 -8.14
CA ASP A 234 9.19 -10.24 -8.25
C ASP A 234 9.73 -9.83 -6.87
N LEU A 235 8.86 -9.69 -5.88
CA LEU A 235 9.26 -9.31 -4.53
C LEU A 235 10.06 -10.42 -3.83
N ILE A 236 9.76 -11.70 -4.08
CA ILE A 236 10.56 -12.82 -3.59
C ILE A 236 11.96 -12.78 -4.22
N ASP A 237 12.06 -12.59 -5.54
CA ASP A 237 13.35 -12.49 -6.23
C ASP A 237 14.12 -11.24 -5.77
N TYR A 238 13.45 -10.11 -5.58
CA TYR A 238 14.04 -8.90 -5.00
C TYR A 238 14.62 -9.18 -3.61
N PHE A 239 13.83 -9.75 -2.70
CA PHE A 239 14.26 -10.04 -1.32
C PHE A 239 15.42 -11.03 -1.27
N SER A 240 15.44 -12.03 -2.17
CA SER A 240 16.49 -13.04 -2.21
C SER A 240 17.90 -12.48 -2.49
N LYS A 241 17.98 -11.23 -2.95
CA LYS A 241 19.22 -10.49 -3.27
C LYS A 241 19.62 -9.50 -2.19
N ILE A 242 18.76 -9.30 -1.17
CA ILE A 242 19.02 -8.34 -0.09
C ILE A 242 19.94 -8.98 0.96
N ASP A 243 20.99 -8.25 1.30
CA ASP A 243 21.92 -8.66 2.35
C ASP A 243 21.25 -8.60 3.73
N THR A 244 21.55 -9.59 4.57
CA THR A 244 21.01 -9.68 5.94
C THR A 244 21.47 -8.54 6.86
N SER A 245 22.54 -7.82 6.48
CA SER A 245 23.01 -6.62 7.19
C SER A 245 22.15 -5.38 6.91
N CYS A 246 21.23 -5.45 5.94
CA CYS A 246 20.29 -4.37 5.68
C CYS A 246 19.43 -4.10 6.93
N LYS A 247 19.44 -2.87 7.44
CA LYS A 247 18.74 -2.51 8.69
C LYS A 247 17.26 -2.89 8.67
N SER A 248 16.59 -2.72 7.54
CA SER A 248 15.17 -3.06 7.37
C SER A 248 14.90 -4.53 7.06
N TYR A 249 15.91 -5.40 7.00
CA TYR A 249 15.79 -6.78 6.53
C TYR A 249 14.63 -7.54 7.18
N ASN A 250 14.51 -7.48 8.50
CA ASN A 250 13.47 -8.19 9.25
C ASN A 250 12.06 -7.68 8.91
N TYR A 251 11.89 -6.35 8.86
CA TYR A 251 10.59 -5.78 8.52
C TYR A 251 10.25 -5.94 7.03
N LEU A 252 11.23 -5.81 6.14
CA LEU A 252 11.08 -6.11 4.72
C LEU A 252 10.64 -7.57 4.49
N CYS A 253 11.24 -8.52 5.22
CA CYS A 253 10.80 -9.91 5.22
C CYS A 253 9.32 -10.04 5.62
N THR A 254 8.90 -9.38 6.71
CA THR A 254 7.50 -9.34 7.15
C THR A 254 6.57 -8.76 6.07
N ARG A 255 6.96 -7.65 5.46
CA ARG A 255 6.14 -6.95 4.46
C ARG A 255 5.95 -7.80 3.19
N ILE A 256 7.02 -8.41 2.69
CA ILE A 256 6.95 -9.28 1.50
C ILE A 256 6.24 -10.59 1.82
N ALA A 257 6.48 -11.18 3.00
CA ALA A 257 5.75 -12.37 3.44
C ALA A 257 4.24 -12.13 3.53
N ALA A 258 3.82 -10.90 3.90
CA ALA A 258 2.41 -10.52 3.89
C ALA A 258 1.82 -10.57 2.46
N THR A 259 2.51 -10.02 1.46
CA THR A 259 2.09 -10.09 0.05
C THR A 259 2.02 -11.54 -0.45
N CYS A 260 3.02 -12.35 -0.13
CA CYS A 260 3.03 -13.79 -0.46
C CYS A 260 1.87 -14.55 0.20
N THR A 261 1.53 -14.17 1.44
CA THR A 261 0.40 -14.73 2.19
C THR A 261 -0.93 -14.35 1.52
N ASP A 262 -1.06 -13.13 1.02
CA ASP A 262 -2.26 -12.69 0.30
C ASP A 262 -2.43 -13.47 -1.02
N TYR A 263 -1.34 -13.72 -1.76
CA TYR A 263 -1.40 -14.56 -2.95
C TYR A 263 -1.74 -16.02 -2.62
N PHE A 264 -1.11 -16.62 -1.60
CA PHE A 264 -1.46 -17.96 -1.14
C PHE A 264 -2.94 -18.04 -0.75
N ALA A 265 -3.43 -17.03 -0.06
CA ALA A 265 -4.83 -16.91 0.34
C ALA A 265 -5.78 -16.79 -0.87
N ALA A 266 -5.37 -16.08 -1.92
CA ALA A 266 -6.11 -15.96 -3.17
C ALA A 266 -6.18 -17.32 -3.90
N LEU A 267 -5.09 -18.09 -3.93
CA LEU A 267 -5.10 -19.45 -4.49
C LEU A 267 -6.13 -20.39 -3.82
N LEU A 268 -6.37 -20.22 -2.52
CA LEU A 268 -7.41 -20.98 -1.81
C LEU A 268 -8.84 -20.61 -2.22
N THR A 269 -9.04 -19.52 -2.97
CA THR A 269 -10.37 -19.12 -3.49
C THR A 269 -10.65 -19.65 -4.89
N LEU A 270 -9.65 -20.22 -5.56
CA LEU A 270 -9.80 -20.86 -6.87
C LEU A 270 -10.74 -22.09 -6.79
N PRO A 271 -11.22 -22.62 -7.93
CA PRO A 271 -11.95 -23.89 -7.96
C PRO A 271 -11.20 -24.99 -7.21
N ILE A 272 -11.92 -25.75 -6.38
CA ILE A 272 -11.31 -26.84 -5.60
C ILE A 272 -10.98 -27.98 -6.56
N SER A 273 -9.69 -28.16 -6.83
CA SER A 273 -9.19 -29.13 -7.78
C SER A 273 -7.76 -29.58 -7.46
N LYS A 274 -7.30 -30.64 -8.12
CA LYS A 274 -5.90 -31.07 -8.03
C LYS A 274 -4.94 -30.02 -8.63
N GLU A 275 -5.36 -29.33 -9.68
CA GLU A 275 -4.60 -28.28 -10.36
C GLU A 275 -4.35 -27.10 -9.44
N SER A 276 -5.38 -26.65 -8.71
CA SER A 276 -5.23 -25.57 -7.71
C SER A 276 -4.31 -25.98 -6.55
N LEU A 277 -4.39 -27.24 -6.11
CA LEU A 277 -3.46 -27.79 -5.10
C LEU A 277 -2.03 -27.83 -5.62
N ILE A 278 -1.81 -28.18 -6.88
CA ILE A 278 -0.49 -28.19 -7.52
C ILE A 278 0.08 -26.75 -7.53
N GLN A 279 -0.69 -25.75 -7.94
CA GLN A 279 -0.26 -24.35 -7.93
C GLN A 279 0.18 -23.87 -6.54
N ILE A 280 -0.57 -24.24 -5.50
CA ILE A 280 -0.20 -23.91 -4.12
C ILE A 280 1.12 -24.56 -3.74
N LYS A 281 1.32 -25.85 -4.04
CA LYS A 281 2.55 -26.59 -3.73
C LYS A 281 3.74 -26.04 -4.50
N GLU A 282 3.56 -25.68 -5.76
CA GLU A 282 4.61 -25.08 -6.60
C GLU A 282 5.05 -23.73 -6.07
N PHE A 283 4.10 -22.86 -5.73
CA PHE A 283 4.40 -21.55 -5.15
C PHE A 283 5.12 -21.70 -3.81
N ASP A 284 4.63 -22.57 -2.95
CA ASP A 284 5.20 -22.80 -1.63
C ASP A 284 6.62 -23.39 -1.71
N LYS A 285 6.84 -24.34 -2.64
CA LYS A 285 8.17 -24.88 -2.94
C LYS A 285 9.11 -23.80 -3.49
N PHE A 286 8.61 -22.94 -4.40
CA PHE A 286 9.39 -21.85 -4.97
C PHE A 286 9.90 -20.91 -3.88
N ILE A 287 9.02 -20.44 -2.97
CA ILE A 287 9.41 -19.56 -1.86
C ILE A 287 10.45 -20.24 -0.97
N LYS A 288 10.22 -21.51 -0.60
CA LYS A 288 11.15 -22.27 0.27
C LYS A 288 12.56 -22.37 -0.33
N ILE A 289 12.64 -22.55 -1.65
CA ILE A 289 13.94 -22.64 -2.36
C ILE A 289 14.60 -21.28 -2.47
N LYS A 290 13.82 -20.23 -2.79
CA LYS A 290 14.35 -18.88 -3.03
C LYS A 290 14.69 -18.16 -1.73
N SER A 291 13.87 -18.32 -0.69
CA SER A 291 14.04 -17.63 0.60
C SER A 291 13.38 -18.39 1.75
N SER A 292 14.15 -19.16 2.49
CA SER A 292 13.66 -19.81 3.73
C SER A 292 13.11 -18.79 4.74
N PRO A 293 13.72 -17.61 4.96
CA PRO A 293 13.14 -16.60 5.84
C PRO A 293 11.73 -16.17 5.47
N LEU A 294 11.44 -15.93 4.17
CA LEU A 294 10.09 -15.60 3.72
C LEU A 294 9.12 -16.76 3.93
N TYR A 295 9.55 -17.99 3.60
CA TYR A 295 8.72 -19.19 3.79
C TYR A 295 8.28 -19.35 5.23
N GLU A 296 9.19 -19.17 6.20
CA GLU A 296 8.91 -19.30 7.62
C GLU A 296 8.05 -18.12 8.11
N ARG A 297 8.37 -16.89 7.69
CA ARG A 297 7.64 -15.67 8.09
C ARG A 297 6.17 -15.73 7.68
N MET A 298 5.84 -16.25 6.49
CA MET A 298 4.45 -16.39 6.03
C MET A 298 3.56 -17.16 7.00
N ALA A 299 4.09 -18.19 7.68
CA ALA A 299 3.33 -19.00 8.64
C ALA A 299 3.20 -18.33 10.01
N ASN A 300 4.00 -17.30 10.30
CA ASN A 300 4.15 -16.68 11.62
C ASN A 300 3.61 -15.24 11.69
N LEU A 301 3.01 -14.71 10.60
CA LEU A 301 2.33 -13.41 10.65
C LEU A 301 1.06 -13.46 11.53
N GLU A 302 0.69 -12.34 12.14
CA GLU A 302 -0.51 -12.20 12.96
C GLU A 302 -1.79 -12.11 12.12
N ARG A 303 -1.99 -13.08 11.21
CA ARG A 303 -3.10 -13.14 10.27
C ARG A 303 -3.79 -14.50 10.26
N LYS A 304 -5.11 -14.52 10.03
CA LYS A 304 -5.86 -15.76 9.83
C LYS A 304 -5.29 -16.61 8.69
N ALA A 305 -4.89 -15.98 7.59
CA ALA A 305 -4.30 -16.66 6.45
C ALA A 305 -2.99 -17.38 6.81
N SER A 306 -2.13 -16.79 7.62
CA SER A 306 -0.86 -17.40 8.07
C SER A 306 -1.10 -18.65 8.93
N LYS A 307 -2.09 -18.61 9.82
CA LYS A 307 -2.52 -19.81 10.56
C LYS A 307 -3.00 -20.94 9.64
N THR A 308 -3.73 -20.58 8.58
CA THR A 308 -4.19 -21.54 7.56
C THR A 308 -3.00 -22.14 6.81
N ILE A 309 -2.03 -21.31 6.37
CA ILE A 309 -0.80 -21.76 5.71
C ILE A 309 -0.03 -22.74 6.61
N HIS A 310 0.15 -22.37 7.88
CA HIS A 310 0.82 -23.24 8.85
C HIS A 310 0.17 -24.64 8.95
N MET A 311 -1.16 -24.68 9.08
CA MET A 311 -1.90 -25.94 9.18
C MET A 311 -1.84 -26.76 7.89
N ILE A 312 -1.94 -26.13 6.72
CA ILE A 312 -1.83 -26.82 5.41
C ILE A 312 -0.44 -27.43 5.26
N ARG A 313 0.62 -26.69 5.57
CA ARG A 313 2.01 -27.18 5.52
C ARG A 313 2.24 -28.33 6.49
N LYS A 314 1.82 -28.18 7.76
CA LYS A 314 1.95 -29.20 8.81
C LYS A 314 1.24 -30.50 8.46
N SER A 315 0.11 -30.44 7.75
CA SER A 315 -0.63 -31.61 7.30
C SER A 315 -0.12 -32.20 5.98
N ASN A 316 1.03 -31.75 5.48
CA ASN A 316 1.51 -32.11 4.15
C ASN A 316 0.45 -31.90 3.06
N TYR A 317 -0.26 -30.77 3.14
CA TYR A 317 -1.32 -30.29 2.24
C TYR A 317 -2.63 -31.12 2.26
N SER A 318 -2.79 -32.12 3.14
CA SER A 318 -4.05 -32.90 3.22
C SER A 318 -5.23 -32.03 3.65
N LEU A 319 -5.02 -31.01 4.47
CA LEU A 319 -6.05 -30.06 4.90
C LEU A 319 -6.44 -29.02 3.84
N TYR A 320 -5.79 -28.98 2.68
CA TYR A 320 -6.14 -28.04 1.59
C TYR A 320 -7.64 -28.08 1.26
N TRP A 321 -8.22 -29.28 1.10
CA TRP A 321 -9.62 -29.44 0.70
C TRP A 321 -10.60 -28.81 1.67
N ILE A 322 -10.32 -28.90 2.96
CA ILE A 322 -11.13 -28.31 4.03
C ILE A 322 -11.04 -26.79 3.98
N PHE A 323 -9.81 -26.23 3.94
CA PHE A 323 -9.63 -24.78 3.95
C PHE A 323 -10.10 -24.11 2.67
N ALA A 324 -9.93 -24.75 1.51
CA ALA A 324 -10.46 -24.24 0.25
C ALA A 324 -12.01 -24.21 0.27
N LEU A 325 -12.65 -25.20 0.90
CA LEU A 325 -14.11 -25.22 1.08
C LEU A 325 -14.56 -24.09 2.01
N LEU A 326 -13.93 -23.94 3.18
CA LEU A 326 -14.27 -22.90 4.15
C LEU A 326 -14.13 -21.48 3.56
N ARG A 327 -13.10 -21.24 2.74
CA ARG A 327 -12.92 -19.94 2.06
C ARG A 327 -13.94 -19.64 0.97
N LYS A 328 -14.64 -20.63 0.46
CA LYS A 328 -15.76 -20.42 -0.47
C LYS A 328 -17.05 -20.01 0.23
N LEU A 329 -17.19 -20.33 1.51
CA LEU A 329 -18.39 -20.07 2.31
C LEU A 329 -18.35 -18.68 2.98
N ILE A 330 -17.20 -18.04 3.00
CA ILE A 330 -16.95 -16.67 3.49
C ILE A 330 -16.75 -15.70 2.32
#